data_192b203eb26a6938fbf714d030b77e7c
#
_entry.id   192b203eb26a6938fbf714d030b77e7c
#
_cell.length_a   1.000
_cell.length_b   1.000
_cell.length_c   1.000
_cell.angle_alpha   90.00
_cell.angle_beta   90.00
_cell.angle_gamma   90.00
#
_symmetry.space_group_name_H-M   'P 1'
#
loop_
_entity.id
_entity.type
_entity.pdbx_description
1 polymer ?
#
loop_
_entity_poly.entity_id
_entity_poly.type
_entity_poly.pdbx_seq_one_letter_code
_entity_poly.pdbx_strand_id
1 'polypeptide(L)'
;QGTGTPSGLPSSGRAQPPLHASVGTLDIPPLEPVPEGHVITTSFDLLRQFPGRWDGGQLWVEAGGVPDATAPREARRADGVTSILITSNDFASAWALDPRGRPLYPTVPGGEIQREMAFRTGINIVMHALTGNYKADQVHVPALLERLGQ
;
A
#
# COMPACT_ATOMS: atom_id res chain seq x y z
N GLN A 1 52.69 10.33 37.67
CA GLN A 1 51.86 9.15 37.90
C GLN A 1 50.42 9.61 38.05
N GLY A 2 49.58 9.30 37.14
CA GLY A 2 48.16 9.63 37.19
C GLY A 2 47.48 9.23 35.88
N THR A 3 47.13 7.98 35.79
CA THR A 3 46.42 7.37 34.68
C THR A 3 44.95 7.77 34.73
N GLY A 4 44.55 8.62 33.79
CA GLY A 4 43.11 8.94 33.57
C GLY A 4 42.54 8.06 32.49
N THR A 5 41.63 7.15 32.87
CA THR A 5 40.83 6.31 32.00
C THR A 5 39.70 7.14 31.35
N PRO A 6 39.50 7.11 30.03
CA PRO A 6 38.33 7.71 29.42
C PRO A 6 37.16 6.73 29.57
N SER A 7 36.13 7.19 30.25
CA SER A 7 34.84 6.52 30.36
C SER A 7 34.13 6.55 28.99
N GLY A 8 34.13 5.44 28.28
CA GLY A 8 33.30 5.25 27.10
C GLY A 8 31.84 5.09 27.52
N LEU A 9 30.99 6.02 27.12
CA LEU A 9 29.54 5.88 27.20
C LEU A 9 29.09 4.80 26.19
N PRO A 10 28.28 3.81 26.59
CA PRO A 10 27.68 2.90 25.63
C PRO A 10 26.62 3.66 24.82
N SER A 11 26.85 3.79 23.53
CA SER A 11 25.80 4.19 22.60
C SER A 11 24.74 3.10 22.60
N SER A 12 23.65 3.33 23.30
CA SER A 12 22.44 2.50 23.21
C SER A 12 21.78 2.73 21.85
N GLY A 13 22.33 2.09 20.83
CA GLY A 13 21.66 1.88 19.56
C GLY A 13 20.41 1.05 19.81
N ARG A 14 19.26 1.69 19.94
CA ARG A 14 17.98 1.01 20.03
C ARG A 14 17.76 0.34 18.67
N ALA A 15 18.09 -0.96 18.61
CA ALA A 15 17.79 -1.76 17.45
C ALA A 15 16.27 -1.70 17.20
N GLN A 16 15.87 -1.15 16.08
CA GLN A 16 14.47 -1.19 15.68
C GLN A 16 14.11 -2.66 15.43
N PRO A 17 13.01 -3.16 16.01
CA PRO A 17 12.59 -4.52 15.73
C PRO A 17 12.29 -4.67 14.23
N PRO A 18 12.64 -5.80 13.63
CA PRO A 18 12.36 -6.05 12.24
C PRO A 18 10.85 -5.97 11.98
N LEU A 19 10.45 -5.43 10.84
CA LEU A 19 9.04 -5.19 10.46
C LEU A 19 8.12 -6.40 10.72
N HIS A 20 8.60 -7.62 10.49
CA HIS A 20 7.84 -8.84 10.76
C HIS A 20 7.52 -9.06 12.24
N ALA A 21 8.33 -8.55 13.18
CA ALA A 21 8.03 -8.65 14.60
C ALA A 21 6.90 -7.68 15.03
N SER A 22 6.75 -6.57 14.30
CA SER A 22 5.66 -5.61 14.55
C SER A 22 4.33 -6.02 13.92
N VAL A 23 4.36 -6.82 12.86
CA VAL A 23 3.17 -7.28 12.10
C VAL A 23 2.69 -8.65 12.59
N GLY A 24 3.48 -9.40 13.35
CA GLY A 24 3.16 -10.76 13.78
C GLY A 24 1.94 -10.89 14.71
N THR A 25 1.38 -9.76 15.17
CA THR A 25 0.13 -9.71 15.95
C THR A 25 -1.09 -9.31 15.12
N LEU A 26 -0.89 -8.95 13.83
CA LEU A 26 -1.97 -8.60 12.93
C LEU A 26 -2.40 -9.84 12.15
N ASP A 27 -3.69 -10.07 12.09
CA ASP A 27 -4.27 -11.07 11.20
C ASP A 27 -4.26 -10.51 9.78
N ILE A 28 -3.15 -10.74 9.06
CA ILE A 28 -2.98 -10.27 7.71
C ILE A 28 -3.53 -11.34 6.77
N PRO A 29 -4.51 -11.01 5.92
CA PRO A 29 -5.03 -11.94 4.94
C PRO A 29 -3.94 -12.38 3.95
N PRO A 30 -4.13 -13.47 3.21
CA PRO A 30 -3.24 -13.85 2.11
C PRO A 30 -3.02 -12.68 1.15
N LEU A 31 -1.80 -12.51 0.71
CA LEU A 31 -1.40 -11.44 -0.20
C LEU A 31 -0.96 -12.02 -1.54
N GLU A 32 -1.24 -11.29 -2.61
CA GLU A 32 -0.75 -11.60 -3.95
C GLU A 32 -0.16 -10.35 -4.61
N PRO A 33 0.75 -10.49 -5.58
CA PRO A 33 1.14 -9.37 -6.43
C PRO A 33 -0.08 -8.78 -7.10
N VAL A 34 -0.16 -7.43 -7.18
CA VAL A 34 -1.31 -6.77 -7.80
C VAL A 34 -1.60 -7.35 -9.18
N PRO A 35 -2.78 -7.97 -9.40
CA PRO A 35 -3.11 -8.56 -10.68
C PRO A 35 -3.45 -7.52 -11.74
N GLU A 36 -3.33 -7.88 -13.01
CA GLU A 36 -3.79 -7.04 -14.12
C GLU A 36 -5.30 -6.77 -13.96
N GLY A 37 -5.69 -5.51 -14.18
CA GLY A 37 -7.10 -5.11 -14.05
C GLY A 37 -7.58 -4.89 -12.62
N HIS A 38 -6.72 -5.05 -11.60
CA HIS A 38 -7.06 -4.66 -10.25
C HIS A 38 -7.47 -3.18 -10.21
N VAL A 39 -8.47 -2.83 -9.39
CA VAL A 39 -9.02 -1.47 -9.33
C VAL A 39 -7.95 -0.41 -9.09
N ILE A 40 -6.92 -0.71 -8.28
CA ILE A 40 -5.81 0.22 -8.01
C ILE A 40 -5.06 0.62 -9.29
N THR A 41 -5.04 -0.23 -10.32
CA THR A 41 -4.35 0.04 -11.59
C THR A 41 -5.09 1.02 -12.48
N THR A 42 -6.37 1.29 -12.19
CA THR A 42 -7.27 2.07 -13.06
C THR A 42 -8.14 3.07 -12.30
N SER A 43 -7.87 3.30 -11.01
CA SER A 43 -8.74 4.14 -10.16
C SER A 43 -8.81 5.59 -10.65
N PHE A 44 -7.72 6.11 -11.18
CA PHE A 44 -7.64 7.43 -11.80
C PHE A 44 -6.71 7.39 -13.02
N ASP A 45 -5.43 7.05 -12.80
CA ASP A 45 -4.44 6.83 -13.85
C ASP A 45 -4.38 5.34 -14.24
N LEU A 46 -4.11 5.06 -15.52
CA LEU A 46 -3.82 3.69 -15.97
C LEU A 46 -2.36 3.36 -15.65
N LEU A 47 -2.14 2.54 -14.64
CA LEU A 47 -0.81 2.20 -14.14
C LEU A 47 -0.51 0.71 -14.38
N ARG A 48 0.69 0.43 -14.88
CA ARG A 48 1.23 -0.94 -15.03
C ARG A 48 2.41 -1.22 -14.11
N GLN A 49 2.99 -0.17 -13.54
CA GLN A 49 4.14 -0.22 -12.65
C GLN A 49 3.90 0.74 -11.48
N PHE A 50 4.45 0.41 -10.34
CA PHE A 50 4.25 1.13 -9.09
C PHE A 50 5.60 1.49 -8.46
N PRO A 51 6.46 2.27 -9.17
CA PRO A 51 7.71 2.69 -8.61
C PRO A 51 7.48 3.70 -7.49
N GLY A 52 8.34 3.66 -6.48
CA GLY A 52 8.45 4.65 -5.43
C GLY A 52 9.80 5.36 -5.51
N ARG A 53 10.46 5.54 -4.36
CA ARG A 53 11.86 5.98 -4.33
C ARG A 53 12.76 4.96 -5.03
N TRP A 54 12.43 3.67 -4.86
CA TRP A 54 13.04 2.55 -5.54
C TRP A 54 12.09 1.99 -6.59
N ASP A 55 12.64 1.30 -7.57
CA ASP A 55 11.89 0.60 -8.62
C ASP A 55 12.19 -0.92 -8.54
N GLY A 56 11.33 -1.72 -9.16
CA GLY A 56 11.48 -3.18 -9.25
C GLY A 56 10.90 -4.00 -8.09
N GLY A 57 10.43 -3.36 -7.01
CA GLY A 57 9.67 -4.04 -5.97
C GLY A 57 8.23 -4.32 -6.40
N GLN A 58 7.67 -5.41 -5.90
CA GLN A 58 6.25 -5.74 -6.12
C GLN A 58 5.34 -4.87 -5.25
N LEU A 59 4.17 -4.53 -5.80
CA LEU A 59 3.04 -4.07 -5.00
C LEU A 59 2.17 -5.29 -4.68
N TRP A 60 1.98 -5.57 -3.39
CA TRP A 60 1.16 -6.65 -2.89
C TRP A 60 -0.18 -6.12 -2.42
N VAL A 61 -1.23 -6.85 -2.71
CA VAL A 61 -2.61 -6.58 -2.33
C VAL A 61 -3.21 -7.80 -1.64
N GLU A 62 -4.35 -7.64 -0.99
CA GLU A 62 -5.11 -8.79 -0.50
C GLU A 62 -5.48 -9.69 -1.67
N ALA A 63 -5.18 -10.98 -1.55
CA ALA A 63 -5.54 -11.96 -2.55
C ALA A 63 -7.06 -11.99 -2.71
N GLY A 64 -7.53 -11.85 -3.95
CA GLY A 64 -8.92 -12.06 -4.29
C GLY A 64 -9.27 -13.52 -4.04
N GLY A 65 -9.89 -13.84 -2.90
CA GLY A 65 -10.38 -15.19 -2.64
C GLY A 65 -11.33 -15.63 -3.75
N VAL A 66 -11.23 -16.90 -4.17
CA VAL A 66 -12.25 -17.51 -5.02
C VAL A 66 -13.60 -17.27 -4.33
N PRO A 67 -14.62 -16.73 -5.03
CA PRO A 67 -15.91 -16.50 -4.42
C PRO A 67 -16.49 -17.84 -3.96
N ASP A 68 -16.26 -18.21 -2.72
CA ASP A 68 -16.98 -19.31 -2.09
C ASP A 68 -18.39 -18.79 -1.78
N ALA A 69 -19.38 -19.26 -2.54
CA ALA A 69 -20.78 -18.90 -2.35
C ALA A 69 -21.29 -19.24 -0.93
N THR A 70 -20.57 -20.08 -0.20
CA THR A 70 -20.89 -20.52 1.18
C THR A 70 -20.15 -19.72 2.24
N ALA A 71 -19.15 -18.89 1.87
CA ALA A 71 -18.37 -18.11 2.81
C ALA A 71 -19.21 -17.01 3.48
N PRO A 72 -18.96 -16.70 4.77
CA PRO A 72 -19.59 -15.58 5.45
C PRO A 72 -19.44 -14.28 4.64
N ARG A 73 -20.40 -13.38 4.74
CA ARG A 73 -20.48 -12.13 3.96
C ARG A 73 -19.21 -11.25 4.08
N GLU A 74 -18.49 -11.38 5.19
CA GLU A 74 -17.22 -10.70 5.45
C GLU A 74 -16.04 -11.26 4.64
N ALA A 75 -16.10 -12.55 4.24
CA ALA A 75 -15.11 -13.21 3.41
C ALA A 75 -15.33 -12.98 1.89
N ARG A 76 -16.44 -12.35 1.49
CA ARG A 76 -16.75 -12.03 0.09
C ARG A 76 -16.13 -10.73 -0.41
N ARG A 77 -15.05 -10.27 0.19
CA ARG A 77 -14.31 -9.08 -0.26
C ARG A 77 -13.52 -9.30 -1.56
N ALA A 78 -14.07 -10.15 -2.46
CA ALA A 78 -13.49 -10.41 -3.79
C ALA A 78 -13.77 -9.33 -4.85
N ASP A 79 -14.22 -8.13 -4.42
CA ASP A 79 -14.69 -7.09 -5.35
C ASP A 79 -13.55 -6.21 -5.90
N GLY A 80 -12.29 -6.69 -5.84
CA GLY A 80 -11.13 -5.92 -6.30
C GLY A 80 -10.80 -4.72 -5.39
N VAL A 81 -11.41 -4.64 -4.20
CA VAL A 81 -11.11 -3.65 -3.18
C VAL A 81 -10.15 -4.25 -2.17
N THR A 82 -8.94 -3.74 -2.10
CA THR A 82 -7.95 -4.13 -1.09
C THR A 82 -7.90 -3.11 0.03
N SER A 83 -7.80 -3.57 1.27
CA SER A 83 -7.56 -2.72 2.45
C SER A 83 -6.07 -2.63 2.77
N ILE A 84 -5.26 -3.51 2.22
CA ILE A 84 -3.83 -3.63 2.51
C ILE A 84 -3.04 -3.51 1.21
N LEU A 85 -2.08 -2.60 1.22
CA LEU A 85 -1.12 -2.40 0.16
C LEU A 85 0.28 -2.48 0.77
N ILE A 86 1.11 -3.39 0.29
CA ILE A 86 2.48 -3.57 0.79
C ILE A 86 3.46 -3.50 -0.39
N THR A 87 4.50 -2.71 -0.22
CA THR A 87 5.59 -2.62 -1.19
C THR A 87 6.89 -2.24 -0.50
N SER A 88 8.01 -2.61 -1.11
CA SER A 88 9.36 -2.16 -0.73
C SER A 88 9.82 -0.92 -1.51
N ASN A 89 8.99 -0.37 -2.41
CA ASN A 89 9.39 0.72 -3.30
C ASN A 89 9.52 2.09 -2.62
N ASP A 90 9.13 2.21 -1.33
CA ASP A 90 9.25 3.43 -0.53
C ASP A 90 8.55 4.65 -1.18
N PHE A 91 7.23 4.57 -1.26
CA PHE A 91 6.41 5.68 -1.77
C PHE A 91 6.55 6.95 -0.93
N ALA A 92 6.62 6.81 0.39
CA ALA A 92 6.67 7.94 1.31
C ALA A 92 7.88 8.85 1.02
N SER A 93 9.05 8.27 0.80
CA SER A 93 10.23 9.04 0.44
C SER A 93 10.15 9.62 -0.98
N ALA A 94 9.46 8.93 -1.91
CA ALA A 94 9.25 9.48 -3.25
C ALA A 94 8.35 10.73 -3.23
N TRP A 95 7.37 10.78 -2.31
CA TRP A 95 6.44 11.91 -2.16
C TRP A 95 6.97 13.03 -1.27
N ALA A 96 8.01 12.77 -0.49
CA ALA A 96 8.52 13.72 0.49
C ALA A 96 9.13 14.97 -0.18
N LEU A 97 8.58 16.13 0.16
CA LEU A 97 9.00 17.44 -0.34
C LEU A 97 9.39 18.34 0.84
N ASP A 98 10.31 19.27 0.59
CA ASP A 98 10.62 20.35 1.52
C ASP A 98 9.52 21.45 1.47
N PRO A 99 9.54 22.44 2.37
CA PRO A 99 8.56 23.53 2.37
C PRO A 99 8.54 24.38 1.08
N ARG A 100 9.56 24.25 0.23
CA ARG A 100 9.66 24.93 -1.07
C ARG A 100 9.22 24.03 -2.24
N GLY A 101 8.68 22.84 -1.93
CA GLY A 101 8.22 21.88 -2.94
C GLY A 101 9.35 21.10 -3.63
N ARG A 102 10.56 21.09 -3.09
CA ARG A 102 11.66 20.33 -3.68
C ARG A 102 11.75 18.94 -3.06
N PRO A 103 12.03 17.91 -3.87
CA PRO A 103 12.19 16.56 -3.37
C PRO A 103 13.26 16.44 -2.29
N LEU A 104 12.94 15.76 -1.19
CA LEU A 104 13.91 15.48 -0.11
C LEU A 104 14.86 14.33 -0.46
N TYR A 105 14.39 13.38 -1.25
CA TYR A 105 15.18 12.19 -1.60
C TYR A 105 15.18 11.97 -3.12
N PRO A 106 16.28 11.51 -3.69
CA PRO A 106 16.30 11.13 -5.11
C PRO A 106 15.48 9.87 -5.32
N THR A 107 14.83 9.77 -6.47
CA THR A 107 14.23 8.52 -6.98
C THR A 107 15.25 7.80 -7.87
N VAL A 108 15.39 6.48 -7.70
CA VAL A 108 16.43 5.69 -8.35
C VAL A 108 15.82 4.43 -8.96
N PRO A 109 16.16 4.10 -10.20
CA PRO A 109 17.07 4.74 -11.13
C PRO A 109 16.47 5.86 -12.01
N GLY A 110 15.14 5.98 -12.07
CA GLY A 110 14.42 6.73 -13.10
C GLY A 110 14.23 8.23 -12.85
N GLY A 111 14.80 8.81 -11.77
CA GLY A 111 14.75 10.25 -11.50
C GLY A 111 13.33 10.81 -11.46
N GLU A 112 13.10 11.98 -12.08
CA GLU A 112 11.83 12.71 -11.99
C GLU A 112 10.65 11.99 -12.68
N ILE A 113 10.90 11.21 -13.73
CA ILE A 113 9.85 10.41 -14.37
C ILE A 113 9.34 9.34 -13.39
N GLN A 114 10.25 8.69 -12.67
CA GLN A 114 9.90 7.72 -11.64
C GLN A 114 9.13 8.38 -10.49
N ARG A 115 9.50 9.60 -10.09
CA ARG A 115 8.79 10.38 -9.08
C ARG A 115 7.38 10.70 -9.52
N GLU A 116 7.19 11.13 -10.76
CA GLU A 116 5.86 11.38 -11.32
C GLU A 116 4.99 10.13 -11.25
N MET A 117 5.53 8.96 -11.62
CA MET A 117 4.81 7.69 -11.51
C MET A 117 4.47 7.35 -10.06
N ALA A 118 5.35 7.64 -9.10
CA ALA A 118 5.06 7.48 -7.68
C ALA A 118 3.91 8.38 -7.22
N PHE A 119 3.83 9.64 -7.67
CA PHE A 119 2.70 10.53 -7.36
C PHE A 119 1.40 10.02 -7.99
N ARG A 120 1.41 9.54 -9.23
CA ARG A 120 0.23 8.94 -9.88
C ARG A 120 -0.25 7.71 -9.11
N THR A 121 0.68 6.89 -8.62
CA THR A 121 0.35 5.78 -7.72
C THR A 121 -0.34 6.28 -6.45
N GLY A 122 0.17 7.34 -5.83
CA GLY A 122 -0.46 7.97 -4.66
C GLY A 122 -1.88 8.44 -4.94
N ILE A 123 -2.11 9.07 -6.08
CA ILE A 123 -3.45 9.49 -6.51
C ILE A 123 -4.38 8.28 -6.64
N ASN A 124 -3.92 7.21 -7.30
CA ASN A 124 -4.71 5.98 -7.43
C ASN A 124 -5.06 5.36 -6.07
N ILE A 125 -4.10 5.34 -5.13
CA ILE A 125 -4.34 4.84 -3.75
C ILE A 125 -5.43 5.67 -3.07
N VAL A 126 -5.35 7.00 -3.12
CA VAL A 126 -6.36 7.88 -2.51
C VAL A 126 -7.71 7.69 -3.17
N MET A 127 -7.77 7.66 -4.51
CA MET A 127 -9.01 7.44 -5.24
C MET A 127 -9.61 6.07 -4.94
N HIS A 128 -8.78 5.02 -4.85
CA HIS A 128 -9.21 3.70 -4.44
C HIS A 128 -9.81 3.71 -3.03
N ALA A 129 -9.15 4.35 -2.06
CA ALA A 129 -9.64 4.45 -0.69
C ALA A 129 -10.97 5.21 -0.60
N LEU A 130 -11.14 6.27 -1.38
CA LEU A 130 -12.36 7.08 -1.40
C LEU A 130 -13.53 6.41 -2.14
N THR A 131 -13.25 5.64 -3.19
CA THR A 131 -14.28 5.05 -4.06
C THR A 131 -14.52 3.57 -3.81
N GLY A 132 -13.63 2.89 -3.09
CA GLY A 132 -13.72 1.45 -2.82
C GLY A 132 -15.04 1.06 -2.13
N ASN A 133 -15.48 1.83 -1.15
CA ASN A 133 -16.77 1.60 -0.48
C ASN A 133 -17.96 1.83 -1.43
N TYR A 134 -17.87 2.81 -2.33
CA TYR A 134 -18.94 3.14 -3.25
C TYR A 134 -19.18 2.03 -4.29
N LYS A 135 -18.13 1.36 -4.75
CA LYS A 135 -18.26 0.20 -5.66
C LYS A 135 -18.84 -1.02 -4.95
N ALA A 136 -18.45 -1.24 -3.70
CA ALA A 136 -19.05 -2.30 -2.88
C ALA A 136 -20.55 -2.04 -2.62
N ASP A 137 -20.96 -0.80 -2.43
CA ASP A 137 -22.36 -0.41 -2.26
C ASP A 137 -23.17 -0.53 -3.56
N GLN A 138 -22.58 -0.24 -4.72
CA GLN A 138 -23.27 -0.38 -6.02
C GLN A 138 -23.64 -1.82 -6.36
N VAL A 139 -22.90 -2.80 -5.87
CA VAL A 139 -23.24 -4.23 -6.04
C VAL A 139 -24.49 -4.62 -5.21
N HIS A 140 -24.79 -3.86 -4.17
CA HIS A 140 -25.93 -4.13 -3.30
C HIS A 140 -27.23 -3.46 -3.74
N VAL A 141 -27.17 -2.39 -4.53
CA VAL A 141 -28.38 -1.68 -5.01
C VAL A 141 -29.28 -2.57 -5.88
N PRO A 142 -28.77 -3.34 -6.86
CA PRO A 142 -29.61 -4.26 -7.62
C PRO A 142 -30.27 -5.34 -6.74
N ALA A 143 -29.54 -5.91 -5.80
CA ALA A 143 -30.06 -6.94 -4.90
C ALA A 143 -31.09 -6.41 -3.90
N LEU A 144 -31.01 -5.13 -3.51
CA LEU A 144 -32.01 -4.45 -2.70
C LEU A 144 -33.27 -4.13 -3.50
N LEU A 145 -33.13 -3.71 -4.75
CA LEU A 145 -34.27 -3.43 -5.64
C LEU A 145 -35.04 -4.70 -6.00
N GLU A 146 -34.33 -5.82 -6.18
CA GLU A 146 -34.94 -7.12 -6.44
C GLU A 146 -35.77 -7.64 -5.25
N ARG A 147 -35.33 -7.31 -4.01
CA ARG A 147 -36.07 -7.65 -2.78
C ARG A 147 -37.27 -6.76 -2.50
N LEU A 148 -37.26 -5.52 -2.98
CA LEU A 148 -38.32 -4.54 -2.79
C LEU A 148 -39.39 -4.62 -3.89
N GLY A 149 -39.11 -5.34 -4.98
CA GLY A 149 -40.01 -5.52 -6.13
C GLY A 149 -40.84 -6.79 -6.09
N GLN A 150 -40.84 -7.55 -4.96
CA GLN A 150 -41.68 -8.73 -4.75
C GLN A 150 -42.83 -8.44 -3.79
#